data_6d4da727349a28e48b3708d221c45358
#
_entry.id   6d4da727349a28e48b3708d221c45358
#
_cell.length_a   1.000
_cell.length_b   1.000
_cell.length_c   1.000
_cell.angle_alpha   90.00
_cell.angle_beta   90.00
_cell.angle_gamma   90.00
#
_symmetry.space_group_name_H-M   'P 1'
#
loop_
_entity.id
_entity.type
_entity.pdbx_description
1 polymer ?
#
loop_
_entity_poly.entity_id
_entity_poly.type
_entity_poly.pdbx_seq_one_letter_code
_entity_poly.pdbx_strand_id
1 'polypeptide(L)'
;NQNRTIYGGKVNREKPINFVFNGKSYIGYQGDTLASALLANDVHLIGRSFKYHRARGILTAGSEEPNAIVQLGLGARTEPNIRATEVELYEGLEASSQNCWPSVNFDIGAMNNFLSRIFPAGFYYKTFKWPPSMWLFYEHFIRKAAGLGQSPTAKNPDRYEQKFYYTDITIVGGGISGLLAALGAGRSGCKVLLIDENPELGGYLLDYNFSINEKDGKKWLKKIIEELDGLANVTILKRTTAMGYYDYNYLTALEKVTNHHVEFSNTLPRERYWRIRSKKVILAQGAFERPLVFADNDRPGIMMASAGQKYLSRYGVLPGKSVVLFTNNDHAYLTAFEFVEKGAKVTVVDTRAVSYTHLRAHETLL
;
A
#
# COMPACT_ATOMS: atom_id res chain seq x y z
N ASN A 1 6.10 12.43 16.11
CA ASN A 1 6.11 10.96 15.95
C ASN A 1 5.67 10.26 17.24
N GLN A 2 4.41 10.45 17.64
CA GLN A 2 3.87 9.93 18.92
C GLN A 2 3.74 8.40 18.95
N ASN A 3 3.54 7.80 17.75
CA ASN A 3 3.32 6.37 17.62
C ASN A 3 4.55 5.62 17.08
N ARG A 4 5.70 6.29 16.98
CA ARG A 4 6.94 5.62 16.58
C ARG A 4 7.60 4.94 17.77
N THR A 5 7.93 3.67 17.63
CA THR A 5 8.66 2.90 18.65
C THR A 5 10.08 3.45 18.84
N ILE A 6 10.62 3.34 20.05
CA ILE A 6 11.98 3.81 20.37
C ILE A 6 13.01 3.03 19.52
N TYR A 7 12.81 1.72 19.40
CA TYR A 7 13.69 0.81 18.67
C TYR A 7 12.89 0.00 17.63
N GLY A 8 13.55 -0.40 16.56
CA GLY A 8 12.98 -1.20 15.49
C GLY A 8 12.58 -0.36 14.28
N GLY A 9 12.04 -1.05 13.28
CA GLY A 9 11.83 -0.51 11.94
C GLY A 9 13.12 -0.47 11.12
N LYS A 10 12.96 -0.25 9.82
CA LYS A 10 14.07 -0.15 8.86
C LYS A 10 14.28 1.27 8.32
N VAL A 11 13.44 2.21 8.76
CA VAL A 11 13.55 3.62 8.35
C VAL A 11 14.86 4.22 8.87
N ASN A 12 15.48 5.07 8.06
CA ASN A 12 16.70 5.75 8.47
C ASN A 12 16.36 6.98 9.32
N ARG A 13 16.44 6.83 10.64
CA ARG A 13 16.08 7.89 11.62
C ARG A 13 17.06 9.05 11.65
N GLU A 14 18.25 8.90 11.07
CA GLU A 14 19.24 10.00 10.95
C GLU A 14 18.90 10.95 9.78
N LYS A 15 17.95 10.54 8.93
CA LYS A 15 17.50 11.34 7.78
C LYS A 15 16.02 11.69 7.92
N PRO A 16 15.69 12.71 8.70
CA PRO A 16 14.34 13.24 8.79
C PRO A 16 13.91 13.84 7.45
N ILE A 17 12.63 13.74 7.15
CA ILE A 17 11.99 14.25 5.94
C ILE A 17 10.79 15.09 6.36
N ASN A 18 10.73 16.34 5.89
CA ASN A 18 9.59 17.21 6.11
C ASN A 18 8.58 17.04 4.96
N PHE A 19 7.33 16.92 5.32
CA PHE A 19 6.23 16.82 4.35
C PHE A 19 4.98 17.55 4.85
N VAL A 20 4.07 17.84 3.95
CA VAL A 20 2.82 18.55 4.23
C VAL A 20 1.63 17.66 3.94
N PHE A 21 0.70 17.56 4.89
CA PHE A 21 -0.58 16.91 4.70
C PHE A 21 -1.71 17.82 5.16
N ASN A 22 -2.67 18.11 4.28
CA ASN A 22 -3.77 19.05 4.52
C ASN A 22 -3.30 20.42 5.04
N GLY A 23 -2.20 20.95 4.48
CA GLY A 23 -1.62 22.23 4.86
C GLY A 23 -0.87 22.25 6.20
N LYS A 24 -0.73 21.11 6.87
CA LYS A 24 0.03 20.98 8.13
C LYS A 24 1.34 20.24 7.88
N SER A 25 2.44 20.78 8.42
CA SER A 25 3.77 20.17 8.32
C SER A 25 3.94 19.03 9.32
N TYR A 26 4.59 17.97 8.85
CA TYR A 26 4.93 16.78 9.62
C TYR A 26 6.36 16.33 9.32
N ILE A 27 6.90 15.48 10.18
CA ILE A 27 8.21 14.86 10.01
C ILE A 27 8.06 13.36 9.92
N GLY A 28 8.61 12.76 8.87
CA GLY A 28 8.86 11.34 8.71
C GLY A 28 10.34 11.07 8.57
N TYR A 29 10.71 9.88 8.08
CA TYR A 29 12.10 9.49 7.87
C TYR A 29 12.28 8.84 6.50
N GLN A 30 13.51 8.83 6.00
CA GLN A 30 13.84 8.13 4.77
C GLN A 30 13.51 6.64 4.91
N GLY A 31 12.73 6.12 3.97
CA GLY A 31 12.20 4.75 3.98
C GLY A 31 10.75 4.65 4.48
N ASP A 32 10.16 5.74 4.98
CA ASP A 32 8.71 5.80 5.25
C ASP A 32 7.91 5.83 3.94
N THR A 33 6.69 5.34 4.00
CA THR A 33 5.62 5.74 3.08
C THR A 33 4.86 6.93 3.67
N LEU A 34 4.08 7.64 2.85
CA LEU A 34 3.19 8.68 3.35
C LEU A 34 2.25 8.13 4.43
N ALA A 35 1.70 6.92 4.24
CA ALA A 35 0.83 6.27 5.22
C ALA A 35 1.55 5.98 6.54
N SER A 36 2.76 5.41 6.51
CA SER A 36 3.52 5.12 7.73
C SER A 36 3.92 6.39 8.48
N ALA A 37 4.31 7.44 7.76
CA ALA A 37 4.65 8.73 8.34
C ALA A 37 3.44 9.42 8.98
N LEU A 38 2.26 9.35 8.36
CA LEU A 38 1.00 9.87 8.92
C LEU A 38 0.62 9.12 10.20
N LEU A 39 0.64 7.79 10.21
CA LEU A 39 0.37 6.98 11.40
C LEU A 39 1.38 7.26 12.52
N ALA A 40 2.66 7.42 12.19
CA ALA A 40 3.69 7.80 13.17
C ALA A 40 3.40 9.14 13.85
N ASN A 41 2.74 10.06 13.15
CA ASN A 41 2.34 11.36 13.65
C ASN A 41 0.90 11.41 14.20
N ASP A 42 0.29 10.25 14.47
CA ASP A 42 -1.07 10.10 15.01
C ASP A 42 -2.18 10.63 14.08
N VAL A 43 -1.95 10.59 12.78
CA VAL A 43 -2.94 10.98 11.76
C VAL A 43 -3.65 9.72 11.25
N HIS A 44 -4.85 9.47 11.76
CA HIS A 44 -5.65 8.30 11.42
C HIS A 44 -6.75 8.61 10.40
N LEU A 45 -7.26 9.84 10.35
CA LEU A 45 -8.29 10.25 9.39
C LEU A 45 -7.63 10.77 8.12
N ILE A 46 -7.73 9.99 7.04
CA ILE A 46 -7.06 10.29 5.77
C ILE A 46 -8.02 10.87 4.73
N GLY A 47 -9.25 10.39 4.70
CA GLY A 47 -10.22 10.81 3.69
C GLY A 47 -11.66 10.52 4.08
N ARG A 48 -12.56 10.68 3.12
CA ARG A 48 -14.00 10.42 3.26
C ARG A 48 -14.48 9.49 2.14
N SER A 49 -15.49 8.68 2.42
CA SER A 49 -16.11 7.81 1.40
C SER A 49 -16.90 8.61 0.38
N PHE A 50 -17.05 8.07 -0.83
CA PHE A 50 -17.68 8.78 -1.95
C PHE A 50 -19.10 9.28 -1.66
N LYS A 51 -19.97 8.39 -1.24
CA LYS A 51 -21.41 8.68 -1.19
C LYS A 51 -21.85 9.29 0.12
N TYR A 52 -21.41 8.68 1.22
CA TYR A 52 -21.88 9.05 2.56
C TYR A 52 -20.87 9.86 3.35
N HIS A 53 -19.73 10.16 2.77
CA HIS A 53 -18.66 10.91 3.42
C HIS A 53 -18.28 10.38 4.81
N ARG A 54 -18.36 9.04 4.97
CA ARG A 54 -17.92 8.37 6.20
C ARG A 54 -16.41 8.53 6.36
N ALA A 55 -15.96 8.73 7.57
CA ALA A 55 -14.55 8.84 7.89
C ALA A 55 -13.79 7.59 7.45
N ARG A 56 -12.65 7.76 6.78
CA ARG A 56 -11.77 6.70 6.27
C ARG A 56 -10.36 6.88 6.79
N GLY A 57 -9.77 5.79 7.26
CA GLY A 57 -8.38 5.72 7.70
C GLY A 57 -7.53 4.86 6.77
N ILE A 58 -6.43 4.36 7.30
CA ILE A 58 -5.54 3.43 6.63
C ILE A 58 -5.96 2.02 7.02
N LEU A 59 -6.35 1.20 6.05
CA LEU A 59 -6.80 -0.18 6.27
C LEU A 59 -5.67 -1.19 6.06
N THR A 60 -4.82 -0.95 5.07
CA THR A 60 -3.75 -1.87 4.66
C THR A 60 -2.39 -1.18 4.60
N ALA A 61 -1.35 -1.84 4.10
CA ALA A 61 -0.02 -1.27 3.97
C ALA A 61 0.62 -1.51 2.58
N GLY A 62 -0.20 -1.67 1.55
CA GLY A 62 0.24 -1.94 0.18
C GLY A 62 -0.73 -1.43 -0.88
N SER A 63 -0.65 -2.01 -2.06
CA SER A 63 -1.47 -1.67 -3.24
C SER A 63 -2.95 -2.03 -3.09
N GLU A 64 -3.30 -2.86 -2.12
CA GLU A 64 -4.66 -3.26 -1.77
C GLU A 64 -5.43 -2.21 -0.94
N GLU A 65 -4.82 -1.05 -0.65
CA GLU A 65 -5.44 0.01 0.17
C GLU A 65 -6.67 0.65 -0.50
N PRO A 66 -7.88 0.52 0.08
CA PRO A 66 -9.10 1.06 -0.52
C PRO A 66 -9.49 2.45 0.02
N ASN A 67 -8.95 2.88 1.15
CA ASN A 67 -9.47 4.01 1.93
C ASN A 67 -8.55 5.23 1.99
N ALA A 68 -7.24 5.00 2.08
CA ALA A 68 -6.25 6.07 2.22
C ALA A 68 -5.85 6.63 0.85
N ILE A 69 -6.85 7.19 0.15
CA ILE A 69 -6.71 7.78 -1.16
C ILE A 69 -6.51 9.29 -1.00
N VAL A 70 -5.42 9.79 -1.58
CA VAL A 70 -4.99 11.18 -1.44
C VAL A 70 -4.71 11.82 -2.80
N GLN A 71 -4.68 13.12 -2.81
CA GLN A 71 -4.15 13.93 -3.89
C GLN A 71 -2.72 14.32 -3.58
N LEU A 72 -1.79 14.05 -4.50
CA LEU A 72 -0.39 14.42 -4.38
C LEU A 72 -0.06 15.65 -5.19
N GLY A 73 0.90 16.43 -4.71
CA GLY A 73 1.52 17.54 -5.42
C GLY A 73 0.59 18.70 -5.66
N LEU A 74 1.15 19.73 -6.27
CA LEU A 74 0.48 20.95 -6.66
C LEU A 74 0.74 21.29 -8.14
N GLY A 75 -0.19 22.05 -8.73
CA GLY A 75 -0.05 22.57 -10.08
C GLY A 75 0.03 21.47 -11.15
N ALA A 76 1.06 21.55 -12.02
CA ALA A 76 1.23 20.63 -13.15
C ALA A 76 1.53 19.18 -12.76
N ARG A 77 2.02 18.95 -11.53
CA ARG A 77 2.37 17.62 -10.98
C ARG A 77 1.33 17.05 -10.04
N THR A 78 0.16 17.64 -10.01
CA THR A 78 -0.96 17.14 -9.22
C THR A 78 -1.37 15.75 -9.71
N GLU A 79 -1.40 14.78 -8.80
CA GLU A 79 -1.87 13.42 -9.05
C GLU A 79 -3.01 13.06 -8.12
N PRO A 80 -4.23 12.91 -8.63
CA PRO A 80 -5.38 12.49 -7.83
C PRO A 80 -5.41 10.97 -7.67
N ASN A 81 -6.14 10.53 -6.64
CA ASN A 81 -6.50 9.13 -6.39
C ASN A 81 -5.30 8.20 -6.14
N ILE A 82 -4.27 8.73 -5.50
CA ILE A 82 -3.07 7.96 -5.15
C ILE A 82 -3.22 7.35 -3.76
N ARG A 83 -2.84 6.09 -3.61
CA ARG A 83 -2.83 5.40 -2.31
C ARG A 83 -1.65 5.87 -1.47
N ALA A 84 -1.91 6.39 -0.30
CA ALA A 84 -0.86 6.87 0.62
C ALA A 84 0.14 5.76 1.03
N THR A 85 -0.28 4.50 0.95
CA THR A 85 0.53 3.31 1.23
C THR A 85 1.58 3.00 0.18
N GLU A 86 1.42 3.52 -1.05
CA GLU A 86 2.33 3.30 -2.19
C GLU A 86 3.26 4.49 -2.45
N VAL A 87 3.13 5.57 -1.69
CA VAL A 87 3.93 6.78 -1.85
C VAL A 87 5.13 6.71 -0.93
N GLU A 88 6.32 6.52 -1.48
CA GLU A 88 7.57 6.66 -0.73
C GLU A 88 7.75 8.14 -0.34
N LEU A 89 8.09 8.38 0.92
CA LEU A 89 8.24 9.73 1.44
C LEU A 89 9.51 10.41 0.91
N TYR A 90 9.39 11.64 0.46
CA TYR A 90 10.51 12.48 0.04
C TYR A 90 10.36 13.91 0.58
N GLU A 91 11.45 14.65 0.66
CA GLU A 91 11.48 16.01 1.20
C GLU A 91 10.57 16.95 0.41
N GLY A 92 9.73 17.70 1.13
CA GLY A 92 8.79 18.65 0.51
C GLY A 92 7.57 17.99 -0.16
N LEU A 93 7.30 16.70 0.09
CA LEU A 93 6.08 16.05 -0.39
C LEU A 93 4.85 16.77 0.15
N GLU A 94 3.94 17.13 -0.76
CA GLU A 94 2.64 17.71 -0.41
C GLU A 94 1.52 16.75 -0.79
N ALA A 95 0.61 16.52 0.15
CA ALA A 95 -0.56 15.68 -0.05
C ALA A 95 -1.79 16.27 0.63
N SER A 96 -2.96 15.96 0.10
CA SER A 96 -4.23 16.37 0.68
C SER A 96 -5.28 15.28 0.61
N SER A 97 -6.21 15.33 1.57
CA SER A 97 -7.40 14.49 1.58
C SER A 97 -8.30 14.83 0.40
N GLN A 98 -8.95 13.82 -0.12
CA GLN A 98 -9.98 13.95 -1.15
C GLN A 98 -11.38 13.77 -0.56
N ASN A 99 -12.40 14.15 -1.36
CA ASN A 99 -13.81 13.96 -1.05
C ASN A 99 -14.25 14.58 0.29
N CYS A 100 -13.79 15.78 0.61
CA CYS A 100 -14.22 16.53 1.79
C CYS A 100 -14.30 18.02 1.50
N TRP A 101 -15.22 18.72 2.19
CA TRP A 101 -15.35 20.17 2.10
C TRP A 101 -16.03 20.73 3.37
N PRO A 102 -15.47 21.76 4.02
CA PRO A 102 -14.22 22.45 3.71
C PRO A 102 -12.95 21.70 4.14
N SER A 103 -13.04 20.69 5.01
CA SER A 103 -11.88 19.90 5.48
C SER A 103 -12.27 18.46 5.77
N VAL A 104 -11.28 17.57 5.90
CA VAL A 104 -11.52 16.17 6.25
C VAL A 104 -12.08 16.00 7.67
N ASN A 105 -11.73 16.90 8.59
CA ASN A 105 -12.23 16.88 9.98
C ASN A 105 -13.66 17.42 10.08
N PHE A 106 -13.94 18.48 9.36
CA PHE A 106 -15.27 19.09 9.29
C PHE A 106 -15.74 19.07 7.84
N ASP A 107 -16.58 18.10 7.52
CA ASP A 107 -17.05 17.85 6.15
C ASP A 107 -18.58 17.96 6.08
N ILE A 108 -19.07 18.94 5.35
CA ILE A 108 -20.52 19.17 5.16
C ILE A 108 -21.15 17.99 4.43
N GLY A 109 -20.43 17.33 3.51
CA GLY A 109 -20.88 16.14 2.80
C GLY A 109 -21.25 14.97 3.73
N ALA A 110 -20.73 14.96 4.97
CA ALA A 110 -21.07 13.94 5.97
C ALA A 110 -22.56 13.93 6.37
N MET A 111 -23.31 15.01 6.08
CA MET A 111 -24.77 15.02 6.23
C MET A 111 -25.45 13.95 5.38
N ASN A 112 -24.87 13.56 4.25
CA ASN A 112 -25.38 12.46 3.42
C ASN A 112 -25.50 11.13 4.18
N ASN A 113 -24.71 10.93 5.22
CA ASN A 113 -24.79 9.71 6.05
C ASN A 113 -26.13 9.62 6.80
N PHE A 114 -26.69 10.73 7.24
CA PHE A 114 -28.03 10.79 7.86
C PHE A 114 -29.13 10.44 6.85
N LEU A 115 -28.91 10.78 5.58
CA LEU A 115 -29.84 10.50 4.49
C LEU A 115 -29.63 9.10 3.87
N SER A 116 -28.78 8.26 4.46
CA SER A 116 -28.39 6.95 3.90
C SER A 116 -29.57 6.01 3.64
N ARG A 117 -30.63 6.11 4.44
CA ARG A 117 -31.88 5.34 4.25
C ARG A 117 -32.66 5.74 3.00
N ILE A 118 -32.54 7.02 2.59
CA ILE A 118 -33.25 7.59 1.43
C ILE A 118 -32.43 7.41 0.14
N PHE A 119 -31.10 7.30 0.26
CA PHE A 119 -30.18 7.16 -0.86
C PHE A 119 -29.61 5.71 -0.98
N PRO A 120 -30.41 4.72 -1.41
CA PRO A 120 -29.91 3.37 -1.60
C PRO A 120 -28.83 3.32 -2.70
N ALA A 121 -28.13 2.19 -2.82
CA ALA A 121 -27.17 1.99 -3.90
C ALA A 121 -27.82 2.20 -5.27
N GLY A 122 -27.16 2.94 -6.16
CA GLY A 122 -27.65 3.23 -7.50
C GLY A 122 -28.78 4.25 -7.58
N PHE A 123 -29.13 4.98 -6.50
CA PHE A 123 -30.20 6.00 -6.52
C PHE A 123 -29.99 7.04 -7.63
N TYR A 124 -28.77 7.42 -7.93
CA TYR A 124 -28.44 8.43 -8.93
C TYR A 124 -28.75 7.98 -10.36
N TYR A 125 -28.67 6.69 -10.67
CA TYR A 125 -29.12 6.17 -11.96
C TYR A 125 -30.63 6.34 -12.16
N LYS A 126 -31.41 6.24 -11.11
CA LYS A 126 -32.88 6.40 -11.17
C LYS A 126 -33.29 7.86 -11.13
N THR A 127 -32.67 8.65 -10.25
CA THR A 127 -33.08 10.02 -9.96
C THR A 127 -32.69 11.01 -11.06
N PHE A 128 -31.52 10.88 -11.67
CA PHE A 128 -30.98 11.84 -12.64
C PHE A 128 -31.10 11.40 -14.10
N LYS A 129 -31.89 10.38 -14.37
CA LYS A 129 -32.11 9.87 -15.72
C LYS A 129 -33.13 10.71 -16.54
N TRP A 130 -33.93 11.51 -15.87
CA TRP A 130 -34.98 12.27 -16.48
C TRP A 130 -34.93 13.75 -16.08
N PRO A 131 -35.07 14.69 -17.02
CA PRO A 131 -35.10 14.46 -18.47
C PRO A 131 -33.69 14.13 -19.04
N PRO A 132 -33.58 13.26 -20.07
CA PRO A 132 -32.27 12.83 -20.61
C PRO A 132 -31.39 13.98 -21.12
N SER A 133 -32.01 15.08 -21.59
CA SER A 133 -31.31 16.29 -22.04
C SER A 133 -30.51 16.99 -20.95
N MET A 134 -30.83 16.76 -19.67
CA MET A 134 -30.15 17.37 -18.52
C MET A 134 -29.01 16.53 -17.97
N TRP A 135 -28.74 15.35 -18.56
CA TRP A 135 -27.72 14.43 -18.04
C TRP A 135 -26.33 15.07 -17.90
N LEU A 136 -25.85 15.79 -18.91
CA LEU A 136 -24.54 16.45 -18.88
C LEU A 136 -24.47 17.51 -17.76
N PHE A 137 -25.55 18.16 -17.44
CA PHE A 137 -25.62 19.10 -16.32
C PHE A 137 -25.57 18.36 -14.98
N TYR A 138 -26.36 17.33 -14.79
CA TYR A 138 -26.36 16.53 -13.58
C TYR A 138 -25.00 15.81 -13.37
N GLU A 139 -24.41 15.30 -14.45
CA GLU A 139 -23.14 14.58 -14.43
C GLU A 139 -22.01 15.43 -13.85
N HIS A 140 -21.97 16.71 -14.18
CA HIS A 140 -20.99 17.65 -13.64
C HIS A 140 -21.05 17.73 -12.10
N PHE A 141 -22.25 17.82 -11.54
CA PHE A 141 -22.43 17.86 -10.08
C PHE A 141 -22.16 16.51 -9.42
N ILE A 142 -22.60 15.42 -10.05
CA ILE A 142 -22.34 14.06 -9.56
C ILE A 142 -20.85 13.78 -9.53
N ARG A 143 -20.12 14.13 -10.58
CA ARG A 143 -18.66 13.98 -10.66
C ARG A 143 -17.96 14.77 -9.56
N LYS A 144 -18.36 16.02 -9.35
CA LYS A 144 -17.79 16.84 -8.27
C LYS A 144 -18.10 16.28 -6.89
N ALA A 145 -19.33 15.77 -6.70
CA ALA A 145 -19.74 15.15 -5.44
C ALA A 145 -19.10 13.78 -5.21
N ALA A 146 -18.64 13.09 -6.27
CA ALA A 146 -17.93 11.81 -6.15
C ALA A 146 -16.52 11.93 -5.54
N GLY A 147 -15.94 13.15 -5.45
CA GLY A 147 -14.69 13.40 -4.75
C GLY A 147 -13.47 12.69 -5.34
N LEU A 148 -13.44 12.53 -6.66
CA LEU A 148 -12.36 11.81 -7.37
C LEU A 148 -11.04 12.59 -7.52
N GLY A 149 -10.83 13.65 -6.73
CA GLY A 149 -9.68 14.54 -6.85
C GLY A 149 -9.72 15.42 -8.11
N GLN A 150 -8.68 16.17 -8.35
CA GLN A 150 -8.58 17.12 -9.46
C GLN A 150 -7.36 16.81 -10.33
N SER A 151 -7.60 16.65 -11.62
CA SER A 151 -6.51 16.52 -12.60
C SER A 151 -5.77 17.85 -12.77
N PRO A 152 -4.47 17.83 -13.10
CA PRO A 152 -3.73 19.04 -13.40
C PRO A 152 -4.29 19.74 -14.64
N THR A 153 -4.32 21.08 -14.62
CA THR A 153 -4.74 21.89 -15.76
C THR A 153 -3.55 22.40 -16.61
N ALA A 154 -2.35 22.34 -16.04
CA ALA A 154 -1.12 22.72 -16.71
C ALA A 154 -0.42 21.49 -17.32
N LYS A 155 0.40 21.75 -18.35
CA LYS A 155 1.19 20.69 -19.00
C LYS A 155 2.15 20.06 -18.00
N ASN A 156 2.12 18.73 -17.92
CA ASN A 156 3.06 17.99 -17.08
C ASN A 156 4.51 18.13 -17.64
N PRO A 157 5.48 18.55 -16.80
CA PRO A 157 6.87 18.71 -17.23
C PRO A 157 7.66 17.42 -17.26
N ASP A 158 7.14 16.33 -16.66
CA ASP A 158 7.86 15.08 -16.51
C ASP A 158 7.97 14.30 -17.83
N ARG A 159 9.03 13.50 -17.95
CA ARG A 159 9.23 12.58 -19.07
C ARG A 159 8.69 11.21 -18.72
N TYR A 160 8.16 10.54 -19.73
CA TYR A 160 7.68 9.15 -19.67
C TYR A 160 8.34 8.37 -20.79
N GLU A 161 8.71 7.13 -20.51
CA GLU A 161 9.43 6.26 -21.43
C GLU A 161 8.66 4.96 -21.67
N GLN A 162 8.78 4.40 -22.89
CA GLN A 162 8.30 3.05 -23.19
C GLN A 162 9.49 2.18 -23.55
N LYS A 163 9.50 0.93 -23.02
CA LYS A 163 10.53 -0.07 -23.32
C LYS A 163 9.89 -1.39 -23.72
N PHE A 164 10.49 -2.03 -24.73
CA PHE A 164 10.21 -3.41 -25.10
C PHE A 164 11.25 -4.32 -24.46
N TYR A 165 10.82 -5.48 -23.97
CA TYR A 165 11.70 -6.45 -23.37
C TYR A 165 11.31 -7.88 -23.77
N TYR A 166 12.32 -8.70 -24.08
CA TYR A 166 12.15 -10.10 -24.44
C TYR A 166 12.93 -10.94 -23.45
N THR A 167 12.27 -11.98 -22.92
CA THR A 167 12.85 -12.85 -21.88
C THR A 167 12.37 -14.29 -22.05
N ASP A 168 13.11 -15.23 -21.50
CA ASP A 168 12.66 -16.63 -21.45
C ASP A 168 11.58 -16.79 -20.37
N ILE A 169 11.82 -16.20 -19.18
CA ILE A 169 10.91 -16.33 -18.05
C ILE A 169 10.71 -14.95 -17.42
N THR A 170 9.44 -14.53 -17.30
CA THR A 170 9.04 -13.40 -16.46
C THR A 170 8.44 -13.93 -15.16
N ILE A 171 8.88 -13.39 -14.04
CA ILE A 171 8.40 -13.72 -12.71
C ILE A 171 7.80 -12.46 -12.09
N VAL A 172 6.52 -12.55 -11.67
CA VAL A 172 5.80 -11.45 -11.03
C VAL A 172 5.69 -11.72 -9.55
N GLY A 173 6.34 -10.86 -8.74
CA GLY A 173 6.43 -10.94 -7.29
C GLY A 173 7.80 -11.40 -6.81
N GLY A 174 8.47 -10.55 -6.05
CA GLY A 174 9.81 -10.74 -5.46
C GLY A 174 9.78 -11.27 -4.02
N GLY A 175 8.73 -12.00 -3.64
CA GLY A 175 8.66 -12.76 -2.38
C GLY A 175 9.49 -14.04 -2.44
N ILE A 176 9.42 -14.88 -1.40
CA ILE A 176 10.19 -16.14 -1.29
C ILE A 176 10.05 -17.00 -2.55
N SER A 177 8.84 -17.25 -2.99
CA SER A 177 8.56 -18.11 -4.14
C SER A 177 9.14 -17.54 -5.45
N GLY A 178 8.99 -16.23 -5.66
CA GLY A 178 9.52 -15.56 -6.86
C GLY A 178 11.04 -15.52 -6.87
N LEU A 179 11.67 -15.26 -5.73
CA LEU A 179 13.13 -15.26 -5.59
C LEU A 179 13.73 -16.64 -5.86
N LEU A 180 13.13 -17.71 -5.33
CA LEU A 180 13.57 -19.08 -5.58
C LEU A 180 13.36 -19.49 -7.04
N ALA A 181 12.24 -19.11 -7.65
CA ALA A 181 11.99 -19.34 -9.06
C ALA A 181 13.01 -18.60 -9.95
N ALA A 182 13.32 -17.33 -9.61
CA ALA A 182 14.32 -16.53 -10.32
C ALA A 182 15.71 -17.14 -10.22
N LEU A 183 16.08 -17.61 -9.02
CA LEU A 183 17.38 -18.26 -8.78
C LEU A 183 17.51 -19.56 -9.56
N GLY A 184 16.50 -20.42 -9.49
CA GLY A 184 16.50 -21.70 -10.24
C GLY A 184 16.61 -21.50 -11.74
N ALA A 185 15.80 -20.59 -12.28
CA ALA A 185 15.81 -20.26 -13.71
C ALA A 185 17.14 -19.57 -14.13
N GLY A 186 17.65 -18.65 -13.31
CA GLY A 186 18.91 -17.95 -13.57
C GLY A 186 20.12 -18.90 -13.61
N ARG A 187 20.21 -19.79 -12.63
CA ARG A 187 21.26 -20.85 -12.58
C ARG A 187 21.18 -21.80 -13.77
N SER A 188 19.99 -22.01 -14.35
CA SER A 188 19.81 -22.84 -15.53
C SER A 188 20.16 -22.12 -16.85
N GLY A 189 20.66 -20.87 -16.78
CA GLY A 189 21.04 -20.07 -17.95
C GLY A 189 19.89 -19.39 -18.68
N CYS A 190 18.63 -19.48 -18.18
CA CYS A 190 17.50 -18.78 -18.75
C CYS A 190 17.66 -17.27 -18.58
N LYS A 191 17.22 -16.50 -19.57
CA LYS A 191 17.05 -15.05 -19.43
C LYS A 191 15.81 -14.75 -18.59
N VAL A 192 16.01 -14.23 -17.38
CA VAL A 192 14.96 -14.01 -16.38
C VAL A 192 14.70 -12.53 -16.18
N LEU A 193 13.41 -12.18 -16.09
CA LEU A 193 12.93 -10.88 -15.61
C LEU A 193 12.10 -11.08 -14.36
N LEU A 194 12.57 -10.56 -13.22
CA LEU A 194 11.84 -10.52 -11.96
C LEU A 194 11.27 -9.12 -11.74
N ILE A 195 9.96 -9.03 -11.49
CA ILE A 195 9.23 -7.78 -11.29
C ILE A 195 8.65 -7.76 -9.88
N ASP A 196 8.87 -6.68 -9.13
CA ASP A 196 8.20 -6.43 -7.84
C ASP A 196 7.77 -4.97 -7.70
N GLU A 197 6.58 -4.74 -7.18
CA GLU A 197 6.01 -3.39 -6.97
C GLU A 197 6.69 -2.63 -5.82
N ASN A 198 7.32 -3.35 -4.90
CA ASN A 198 7.98 -2.77 -3.74
C ASN A 198 9.42 -2.32 -4.06
N PRO A 199 9.97 -1.37 -3.29
CA PRO A 199 11.37 -0.98 -3.39
C PRO A 199 12.34 -2.06 -2.87
N GLU A 200 11.86 -2.96 -2.01
CA GLU A 200 12.63 -4.04 -1.42
C GLU A 200 12.02 -5.40 -1.76
N LEU A 201 12.87 -6.36 -2.13
CA LEU A 201 12.47 -7.75 -2.35
C LEU A 201 12.41 -8.51 -1.02
N GLY A 202 11.57 -9.54 -0.96
CA GLY A 202 11.50 -10.45 0.19
C GLY A 202 10.08 -10.75 0.68
N GLY A 203 9.09 -9.92 0.30
CA GLY A 203 7.70 -10.13 0.69
C GLY A 203 7.55 -10.29 2.21
N TYR A 204 6.92 -11.35 2.69
CA TYR A 204 6.67 -11.62 4.11
C TYR A 204 7.94 -11.78 4.97
N LEU A 205 9.09 -12.14 4.39
CA LEU A 205 10.36 -12.20 5.13
C LEU A 205 10.82 -10.82 5.65
N LEU A 206 10.28 -9.76 5.09
CA LEU A 206 10.57 -8.40 5.57
C LEU A 206 9.74 -8.04 6.80
N ASP A 207 8.58 -8.67 6.98
CA ASP A 207 7.59 -8.29 7.99
C ASP A 207 7.61 -9.18 9.23
N TYR A 208 8.05 -10.41 9.10
CA TYR A 208 8.09 -11.39 10.19
C TYR A 208 9.49 -11.96 10.37
N ASN A 209 9.76 -12.41 11.58
CA ASN A 209 11.03 -13.08 11.93
C ASN A 209 10.86 -14.60 11.72
N PHE A 210 11.20 -15.07 10.52
CA PHE A 210 11.18 -16.50 10.20
C PHE A 210 12.59 -17.08 10.17
N SER A 211 12.72 -18.36 10.52
CA SER A 211 13.88 -19.17 10.26
C SER A 211 13.67 -20.04 9.01
N ILE A 212 14.65 -20.10 8.13
CA ILE A 212 14.67 -20.96 6.95
C ILE A 212 15.83 -21.92 7.10
N ASN A 213 15.54 -23.22 7.20
CA ASN A 213 16.56 -24.25 7.47
C ASN A 213 17.46 -23.88 8.67
N GLU A 214 16.83 -23.53 9.80
CA GLU A 214 17.50 -23.14 11.06
C GLU A 214 18.33 -21.85 10.98
N LYS A 215 18.29 -21.16 9.85
CA LYS A 215 19.00 -19.89 9.64
C LYS A 215 18.02 -18.71 9.68
N ASP A 216 18.53 -17.57 10.14
CA ASP A 216 17.78 -16.30 10.11
C ASP A 216 17.31 -15.98 8.69
N GLY A 217 16.00 -15.79 8.52
CA GLY A 217 15.37 -15.56 7.22
C GLY A 217 15.85 -14.29 6.51
N LYS A 218 16.22 -13.25 7.27
CA LYS A 218 16.75 -12.00 6.70
C LYS A 218 18.18 -12.19 6.16
N LYS A 219 19.00 -12.97 6.85
CA LYS A 219 20.35 -13.33 6.34
C LYS A 219 20.26 -14.23 5.11
N TRP A 220 19.32 -15.18 5.12
CA TRP A 220 19.05 -16.01 3.96
C TRP A 220 18.60 -15.16 2.77
N LEU A 221 17.66 -14.24 2.96
CA LEU A 221 17.16 -13.32 1.93
C LEU A 221 18.29 -12.50 1.30
N LYS A 222 19.15 -11.91 2.14
CA LYS A 222 20.28 -11.12 1.67
C LYS A 222 21.20 -11.95 0.75
N LYS A 223 21.53 -13.18 1.14
CA LYS A 223 22.35 -14.09 0.34
C LYS A 223 21.73 -14.42 -1.02
N ILE A 224 20.40 -14.65 -1.06
CA ILE A 224 19.70 -14.96 -2.32
C ILE A 224 19.69 -13.74 -3.25
N ILE A 225 19.48 -12.54 -2.72
CA ILE A 225 19.49 -11.31 -3.53
C ILE A 225 20.90 -11.05 -4.08
N GLU A 226 21.95 -11.19 -3.26
CA GLU A 226 23.34 -11.04 -3.69
C GLU A 226 23.69 -12.04 -4.81
N GLU A 227 23.22 -13.28 -4.72
CA GLU A 227 23.44 -14.28 -5.76
C GLU A 227 22.70 -13.91 -7.06
N LEU A 228 21.43 -13.47 -6.97
CA LEU A 228 20.66 -13.04 -8.12
C LEU A 228 21.28 -11.82 -8.82
N ASP A 229 21.75 -10.85 -8.06
CA ASP A 229 22.45 -9.66 -8.59
C ASP A 229 23.76 -10.01 -9.30
N GLY A 230 24.38 -11.14 -8.93
CA GLY A 230 25.59 -11.68 -9.59
C GLY A 230 25.31 -12.43 -10.90
N LEU A 231 24.04 -12.73 -11.23
CA LEU A 231 23.68 -13.46 -12.44
C LEU A 231 23.41 -12.51 -13.61
N ALA A 232 24.29 -12.45 -14.59
CA ALA A 232 24.19 -11.55 -15.75
C ALA A 232 22.93 -11.77 -16.62
N ASN A 233 22.31 -12.95 -16.55
CA ASN A 233 21.11 -13.33 -17.26
C ASN A 233 19.80 -13.03 -16.47
N VAL A 234 19.90 -12.45 -15.27
CA VAL A 234 18.77 -12.06 -14.44
C VAL A 234 18.65 -10.53 -14.40
N THR A 235 17.47 -10.01 -14.71
CA THR A 235 17.12 -8.59 -14.58
C THR A 235 16.06 -8.45 -13.51
N ILE A 236 16.26 -7.56 -12.56
CA ILE A 236 15.32 -7.29 -11.46
C ILE A 236 14.77 -5.88 -11.62
N LEU A 237 13.45 -5.75 -11.70
CA LEU A 237 12.73 -4.49 -11.72
C LEU A 237 11.96 -4.34 -10.40
N LYS A 238 12.46 -3.47 -9.53
CA LYS A 238 11.78 -3.02 -8.30
C LYS A 238 10.89 -1.82 -8.61
N ARG A 239 9.96 -1.46 -7.71
CA ARG A 239 9.00 -0.38 -7.91
C ARG A 239 8.23 -0.51 -9.22
N THR A 240 8.02 -1.75 -9.65
CA THR A 240 7.44 -2.05 -10.95
C THR A 240 6.20 -2.91 -10.79
N THR A 241 5.05 -2.34 -11.09
CA THR A 241 3.76 -3.02 -11.00
C THR A 241 3.43 -3.70 -12.33
N ALA A 242 3.20 -5.01 -12.31
CA ALA A 242 2.64 -5.73 -13.45
C ALA A 242 1.17 -5.35 -13.61
N MET A 243 0.83 -4.66 -14.70
CA MET A 243 -0.49 -4.09 -14.93
C MET A 243 -1.42 -4.97 -15.75
N GLY A 244 -0.88 -5.80 -16.61
CA GLY A 244 -1.67 -6.66 -17.49
C GLY A 244 -0.92 -7.89 -17.95
N TYR A 245 -1.67 -8.99 -18.09
CA TYR A 245 -1.20 -10.25 -18.65
C TYR A 245 -2.17 -10.67 -19.76
N TYR A 246 -1.66 -10.78 -20.97
CA TYR A 246 -2.43 -10.97 -22.21
C TYR A 246 -1.99 -12.22 -22.95
N ASP A 247 -2.64 -12.50 -24.06
CA ASP A 247 -2.35 -13.65 -24.92
C ASP A 247 -0.87 -13.72 -25.32
N TYR A 248 -0.39 -14.95 -25.55
CA TYR A 248 1.00 -15.24 -25.92
C TYR A 248 2.05 -14.73 -24.92
N ASN A 249 1.73 -14.78 -23.63
CA ASN A 249 2.60 -14.33 -22.54
C ASN A 249 3.10 -12.89 -22.74
N TYR A 250 2.22 -12.01 -23.19
CA TYR A 250 2.48 -10.60 -23.27
C TYR A 250 2.07 -9.93 -21.95
N LEU A 251 3.01 -9.26 -21.31
CA LEU A 251 2.78 -8.51 -20.09
C LEU A 251 3.05 -7.03 -20.30
N THR A 252 2.35 -6.22 -19.52
CA THR A 252 2.66 -4.79 -19.37
C THR A 252 2.96 -4.49 -17.92
N ALA A 253 3.94 -3.63 -17.70
CA ALA A 253 4.31 -3.19 -16.36
C ALA A 253 4.66 -1.71 -16.33
N LEU A 254 4.43 -1.06 -15.18
CA LEU A 254 4.76 0.34 -14.92
C LEU A 254 5.82 0.41 -13.83
N GLU A 255 6.99 0.92 -14.19
CA GLU A 255 8.10 1.19 -13.28
C GLU A 255 8.06 2.64 -12.82
N LYS A 256 8.06 2.87 -11.50
CA LYS A 256 8.24 4.18 -10.88
C LYS A 256 9.74 4.46 -10.78
N VAL A 257 10.29 5.28 -11.68
CA VAL A 257 11.75 5.52 -11.77
C VAL A 257 12.19 6.65 -10.85
N THR A 258 11.52 7.80 -10.90
CA THR A 258 11.87 8.99 -10.12
C THR A 258 10.74 9.57 -9.28
N ASN A 259 9.63 8.84 -9.10
CA ASN A 259 8.47 9.29 -8.32
C ASN A 259 8.82 9.59 -6.85
N HIS A 260 9.87 8.96 -6.33
CA HIS A 260 10.38 9.10 -4.96
C HIS A 260 11.53 10.10 -4.82
N HIS A 261 11.82 10.89 -5.87
CA HIS A 261 12.84 11.92 -5.85
C HIS A 261 12.21 13.31 -5.79
N VAL A 262 12.86 14.20 -5.02
CA VAL A 262 12.46 15.62 -4.93
C VAL A 262 12.73 16.36 -6.23
N GLU A 263 13.92 16.10 -6.79
CA GLU A 263 14.42 16.85 -7.92
C GLU A 263 13.91 16.31 -9.25
N PHE A 264 13.60 17.24 -10.13
CA PHE A 264 13.30 16.93 -11.53
C PHE A 264 14.55 16.39 -12.22
N SER A 265 14.45 15.21 -12.82
CA SER A 265 15.52 14.67 -13.65
C SER A 265 15.29 15.01 -15.12
N ASN A 266 16.19 15.75 -15.72
CA ASN A 266 16.17 15.99 -17.17
C ASN A 266 16.59 14.75 -17.98
N THR A 267 17.23 13.77 -17.36
CA THR A 267 17.80 12.58 -18.01
C THR A 267 17.00 11.32 -17.79
N LEU A 268 16.38 11.16 -16.61
CA LEU A 268 15.59 9.98 -16.26
C LEU A 268 14.09 10.26 -16.44
N PRO A 269 13.31 9.28 -16.88
CA PRO A 269 11.86 9.42 -16.91
C PRO A 269 11.29 9.37 -15.49
N ARG A 270 10.10 9.94 -15.28
CA ARG A 270 9.36 9.75 -14.05
C ARG A 270 8.89 8.31 -13.93
N GLU A 271 8.31 7.82 -15.01
CA GLU A 271 7.80 6.45 -15.11
C GLU A 271 8.19 5.83 -16.43
N ARG A 272 8.32 4.51 -16.42
CA ARG A 272 8.62 3.71 -17.60
C ARG A 272 7.60 2.62 -17.78
N TYR A 273 6.97 2.61 -18.95
CA TYR A 273 6.03 1.59 -19.35
C TYR A 273 6.74 0.46 -20.08
N TRP A 274 6.70 -0.73 -19.51
CA TRP A 274 7.31 -1.92 -20.08
C TRP A 274 6.30 -2.74 -20.86
N ARG A 275 6.72 -3.16 -22.07
CA ARG A 275 6.03 -4.13 -22.92
C ARG A 275 6.89 -5.37 -23.01
N ILE A 276 6.47 -6.44 -22.35
CA ILE A 276 7.28 -7.62 -22.10
C ILE A 276 6.70 -8.81 -22.89
N ARG A 277 7.54 -9.46 -23.67
CA ARG A 277 7.23 -10.76 -24.28
C ARG A 277 8.06 -11.83 -23.60
N SER A 278 7.39 -12.88 -23.12
CA SER A 278 8.01 -13.95 -22.37
C SER A 278 7.66 -15.31 -22.94
N LYS A 279 8.59 -16.27 -22.93
CA LYS A 279 8.26 -17.65 -23.29
C LYS A 279 7.40 -18.32 -22.23
N LYS A 280 7.68 -18.02 -20.94
CA LYS A 280 6.94 -18.52 -19.78
C LYS A 280 6.74 -17.38 -18.76
N VAL A 281 5.65 -17.47 -18.01
CA VAL A 281 5.33 -16.53 -16.92
C VAL A 281 5.10 -17.31 -15.65
N ILE A 282 5.68 -16.84 -14.56
CA ILE A 282 5.46 -17.36 -13.20
C ILE A 282 4.80 -16.24 -12.39
N LEU A 283 3.61 -16.51 -11.89
CA LEU A 283 2.87 -15.60 -11.02
C LEU A 283 3.14 -15.99 -9.56
N ALA A 284 3.91 -15.15 -8.86
CA ALA A 284 4.34 -15.34 -7.48
C ALA A 284 3.98 -14.13 -6.59
N GLN A 285 2.88 -13.44 -6.92
CA GLN A 285 2.44 -12.19 -6.32
C GLN A 285 1.92 -12.31 -4.88
N GLY A 286 1.84 -13.52 -4.33
CA GLY A 286 1.36 -13.76 -2.97
C GLY A 286 -0.16 -13.63 -2.84
N ALA A 287 -0.60 -13.22 -1.65
CA ALA A 287 -2.03 -13.06 -1.32
C ALA A 287 -2.23 -11.87 -0.37
N PHE A 288 -3.39 -11.25 -0.47
CA PHE A 288 -3.82 -10.21 0.45
C PHE A 288 -4.68 -10.80 1.58
N GLU A 289 -4.57 -10.23 2.76
CA GLU A 289 -5.43 -10.56 3.88
C GLU A 289 -6.87 -10.12 3.56
N ARG A 290 -7.83 -11.00 3.83
CA ARG A 290 -9.25 -10.70 3.63
C ARG A 290 -9.85 -10.14 4.92
N PRO A 291 -10.51 -8.96 4.88
CA PRO A 291 -11.12 -8.37 6.05
C PRO A 291 -12.31 -9.21 6.56
N LEU A 292 -12.44 -9.34 7.87
CA LEU A 292 -13.63 -9.84 8.52
C LEU A 292 -14.72 -8.77 8.50
N VAL A 293 -15.98 -9.20 8.36
CA VAL A 293 -17.14 -8.32 8.28
C VAL A 293 -17.71 -8.08 9.67
N PHE A 294 -17.74 -6.82 10.10
CA PHE A 294 -18.41 -6.37 11.32
C PHE A 294 -18.86 -4.91 11.14
N ALA A 295 -19.71 -4.44 12.04
CA ALA A 295 -20.25 -3.09 11.95
C ALA A 295 -19.14 -2.04 12.06
N ASP A 296 -19.20 -1.02 11.20
CA ASP A 296 -18.25 0.09 11.15
C ASP A 296 -16.78 -0.30 10.88
N ASN A 297 -16.52 -1.46 10.27
CA ASN A 297 -15.17 -1.94 9.94
C ASN A 297 -14.39 -1.04 8.94
N ASP A 298 -14.99 0.06 8.52
CA ASP A 298 -14.42 1.05 7.59
C ASP A 298 -13.90 2.32 8.28
N ARG A 299 -14.00 2.41 9.61
CA ARG A 299 -13.61 3.59 10.38
C ARG A 299 -12.09 3.74 10.53
N PRO A 300 -11.59 4.98 10.72
CA PRO A 300 -10.19 5.20 11.12
C PRO A 300 -9.83 4.43 12.38
N GLY A 301 -8.63 3.85 12.40
CA GLY A 301 -8.15 3.01 13.50
C GLY A 301 -8.44 1.52 13.33
N ILE A 302 -9.23 1.13 12.32
CA ILE A 302 -9.43 -0.27 11.94
C ILE A 302 -8.50 -0.58 10.78
N MET A 303 -7.69 -1.62 10.93
CA MET A 303 -6.75 -2.06 9.89
C MET A 303 -6.54 -3.57 9.92
N MET A 304 -6.00 -4.10 8.84
CA MET A 304 -5.63 -5.50 8.73
C MET A 304 -4.49 -5.84 9.69
N ALA A 305 -4.49 -7.04 10.25
CA ALA A 305 -3.42 -7.49 11.17
C ALA A 305 -2.06 -7.50 10.49
N SER A 306 -2.00 -7.96 9.23
CA SER A 306 -0.78 -7.92 8.40
C SER A 306 -0.28 -6.50 8.16
N ALA A 307 -1.18 -5.52 8.01
CA ALA A 307 -0.80 -4.12 7.88
C ALA A 307 -0.19 -3.58 9.17
N GLY A 308 -0.83 -3.84 10.32
CA GLY A 308 -0.28 -3.48 11.62
C GLY A 308 1.11 -4.07 11.84
N GLN A 309 1.30 -5.34 11.47
CA GLN A 309 2.60 -6.02 11.49
C GLN A 309 3.63 -5.31 10.62
N LYS A 310 3.29 -5.00 9.38
CA LYS A 310 4.17 -4.32 8.42
C LYS A 310 4.54 -2.91 8.91
N TYR A 311 3.57 -2.15 9.48
CA TYR A 311 3.87 -0.84 10.06
C TYR A 311 4.84 -0.94 11.23
N LEU A 312 4.69 -1.93 12.08
CA LEU A 312 5.60 -2.15 13.20
C LEU A 312 6.99 -2.60 12.73
N SER A 313 7.07 -3.66 11.92
CA SER A 313 8.33 -4.30 11.55
C SER A 313 9.18 -3.49 10.58
N ARG A 314 8.56 -2.87 9.57
CA ARG A 314 9.29 -2.09 8.56
C ARG A 314 9.49 -0.64 8.97
N TYR A 315 8.45 -0.01 9.51
CA TYR A 315 8.48 1.43 9.76
C TYR A 315 8.68 1.78 11.24
N GLY A 316 8.61 0.80 12.15
CA GLY A 316 8.71 1.05 13.60
C GLY A 316 7.53 1.90 14.10
N VAL A 317 6.36 1.74 13.52
CA VAL A 317 5.14 2.44 13.90
C VAL A 317 4.19 1.49 14.59
N LEU A 318 3.81 1.82 15.83
CA LEU A 318 2.77 1.12 16.59
C LEU A 318 1.44 1.85 16.36
N PRO A 319 0.50 1.29 15.58
CA PRO A 319 -0.72 2.01 15.19
C PRO A 319 -1.64 2.40 16.34
N GLY A 320 -1.44 1.79 17.52
CA GLY A 320 -2.21 2.11 18.73
C GLY A 320 -1.60 1.50 19.98
N LYS A 321 -1.80 2.12 21.12
CA LYS A 321 -1.33 1.63 22.44
C LYS A 321 -2.26 0.57 23.04
N SER A 322 -3.52 0.55 22.64
CA SER A 322 -4.51 -0.45 23.03
C SER A 322 -5.12 -1.01 21.76
N VAL A 323 -4.93 -2.29 21.52
CA VAL A 323 -5.26 -2.95 20.26
C VAL A 323 -6.18 -4.14 20.52
N VAL A 324 -7.23 -4.27 19.73
CA VAL A 324 -8.06 -5.47 19.68
C VAL A 324 -7.79 -6.18 18.35
N LEU A 325 -7.29 -7.41 18.41
CA LEU A 325 -7.10 -8.28 17.25
C LEU A 325 -8.29 -9.21 17.10
N PHE A 326 -9.07 -9.01 16.05
CA PHE A 326 -10.19 -9.87 15.70
C PHE A 326 -9.76 -10.82 14.60
N THR A 327 -9.76 -12.14 14.88
CA THR A 327 -9.16 -13.13 13.99
C THR A 327 -9.94 -14.45 13.91
N ASN A 328 -9.65 -15.22 12.89
CA ASN A 328 -10.11 -16.59 12.70
C ASN A 328 -8.95 -17.56 12.36
N ASN A 329 -7.69 -17.14 12.56
CA ASN A 329 -6.51 -17.93 12.24
C ASN A 329 -5.34 -17.62 13.18
N ASP A 330 -4.30 -18.46 13.10
CA ASP A 330 -3.13 -18.38 13.99
C ASP A 330 -2.17 -17.24 13.65
N HIS A 331 -2.16 -16.78 12.41
CA HIS A 331 -1.18 -15.82 11.95
C HIS A 331 -1.25 -14.47 12.69
N ALA A 332 -2.47 -14.06 13.10
CA ALA A 332 -2.68 -12.84 13.86
C ALA A 332 -2.03 -12.87 15.26
N TYR A 333 -1.82 -14.06 15.84
CA TYR A 333 -1.13 -14.17 17.13
C TYR A 333 0.34 -13.75 17.05
N LEU A 334 1.01 -13.95 15.93
CA LEU A 334 2.38 -13.46 15.73
C LEU A 334 2.42 -11.93 15.85
N THR A 335 1.46 -11.25 15.22
CA THR A 335 1.30 -9.80 15.32
C THR A 335 0.97 -9.37 16.75
N ALA A 336 0.12 -10.14 17.47
CA ALA A 336 -0.22 -9.87 18.86
C ALA A 336 1.03 -9.88 19.75
N PHE A 337 1.87 -10.88 19.62
CA PHE A 337 3.11 -11.01 20.40
C PHE A 337 4.07 -9.85 20.16
N GLU A 338 4.32 -9.51 18.89
CA GLU A 338 5.20 -8.39 18.56
C GLU A 338 4.64 -7.05 19.08
N PHE A 339 3.33 -6.85 19.06
CA PHE A 339 2.70 -5.64 19.61
C PHE A 339 2.89 -5.56 21.13
N VAL A 340 2.72 -6.67 21.84
CA VAL A 340 2.95 -6.75 23.30
C VAL A 340 4.42 -6.46 23.63
N GLU A 341 5.36 -7.02 22.87
CA GLU A 341 6.80 -6.72 23.05
C GLU A 341 7.12 -5.23 22.89
N LYS A 342 6.36 -4.53 22.05
CA LYS A 342 6.52 -3.07 21.86
C LYS A 342 5.68 -2.23 22.81
N GLY A 343 5.08 -2.85 23.83
CA GLY A 343 4.37 -2.18 24.92
C GLY A 343 2.91 -1.85 24.66
N ALA A 344 2.29 -2.45 23.63
CA ALA A 344 0.86 -2.33 23.44
C ALA A 344 0.07 -3.25 24.37
N LYS A 345 -1.09 -2.78 24.86
CA LYS A 345 -2.08 -3.64 25.48
C LYS A 345 -2.89 -4.32 24.37
N VAL A 346 -2.78 -5.64 24.26
CA VAL A 346 -3.43 -6.40 23.19
C VAL A 346 -4.54 -7.29 23.78
N THR A 347 -5.69 -7.28 23.13
CA THR A 347 -6.80 -8.23 23.37
C THR A 347 -7.05 -8.99 22.08
N VAL A 348 -7.05 -10.33 22.13
CA VAL A 348 -7.34 -11.14 20.96
C VAL A 348 -8.78 -11.68 21.07
N VAL A 349 -9.55 -11.49 20.00
CA VAL A 349 -10.90 -12.07 19.84
C VAL A 349 -10.83 -13.05 18.69
N ASP A 350 -10.80 -14.34 19.02
CA ASP A 350 -10.75 -15.43 18.04
C ASP A 350 -12.16 -16.02 17.84
N THR A 351 -12.61 -16.11 16.60
CA THR A 351 -13.93 -16.62 16.25
C THR A 351 -14.02 -18.14 16.19
N ARG A 352 -12.88 -18.84 16.32
CA ARG A 352 -12.84 -20.31 16.30
C ARG A 352 -13.30 -20.90 17.62
N ALA A 353 -13.64 -22.19 17.59
CA ALA A 353 -14.02 -22.91 18.77
C ALA A 353 -12.92 -22.97 19.84
N VAL A 354 -13.27 -22.96 21.11
CA VAL A 354 -12.34 -22.97 22.27
C VAL A 354 -11.31 -24.11 22.18
N SER A 355 -11.67 -25.25 21.60
CA SER A 355 -10.74 -26.36 21.37
C SER A 355 -9.52 -26.04 20.52
N TYR A 356 -9.62 -25.02 19.65
CA TYR A 356 -8.48 -24.53 18.85
C TYR A 356 -7.65 -23.47 19.58
N THR A 357 -8.29 -22.67 20.43
CA THR A 357 -7.65 -21.53 21.09
C THR A 357 -7.03 -21.92 22.44
N HIS A 358 -7.56 -22.94 23.10
CA HIS A 358 -7.12 -23.39 24.42
C HIS A 358 -5.66 -23.89 24.43
N LEU A 359 -5.24 -24.63 23.42
CA LEU A 359 -3.86 -25.12 23.31
C LEU A 359 -2.86 -23.98 23.20
N ARG A 360 -3.19 -22.89 22.50
CA ARG A 360 -2.31 -21.73 22.34
C ARG A 360 -2.30 -20.78 23.53
N ALA A 361 -3.38 -20.70 24.29
CA ALA A 361 -3.41 -19.92 25.53
C ALA A 361 -2.42 -20.48 26.58
N HIS A 362 -2.15 -21.77 26.56
CA HIS A 362 -1.15 -22.41 27.42
C HIS A 362 0.28 -22.25 26.92
N GLU A 363 0.50 -22.16 25.61
CA GLU A 363 1.83 -21.91 25.02
C GLU A 363 2.35 -20.49 25.30
N THR A 364 1.46 -19.52 25.55
CA THR A 364 1.84 -18.13 25.86
C THR A 364 2.24 -17.89 27.30
N LEU A 365 2.09 -18.86 28.19
CA LEU A 365 2.50 -18.78 29.59
C LEU A 365 3.90 -19.37 29.86
N LEU A 366 4.54 -19.89 28.83
CA LEU A 366 5.92 -20.39 28.86
C LEU A 366 6.87 -19.41 28.15
#